data_f30d05d3df638388959a56236ea460c5
#
_entry.id   f30d05d3df638388959a56236ea460c5
#
_cell.length_a   1.000
_cell.length_b   1.000
_cell.length_c   1.000
_cell.angle_alpha   90.00
_cell.angle_beta   90.00
_cell.angle_gamma   90.00
#
_symmetry.space_group_name_H-M   'P 1'
#
loop_
_entity.id
_entity.type
_entity.pdbx_description
1 polymer ?
#
loop_
_entity_poly.entity_id
_entity_poly.type
_entity_poly.pdbx_seq_one_letter_code
_entity_poly.pdbx_strand_id
1 'polypeptide(L)'
;MEFVLCRIFWDTEAFDKKGLKKNVDTERNLTWHSMDITKDVRAKQLGQQPKTIWLTGLSGSGKSTIVNELEKRLFIYGKKTMVLDGDNVRMGLNKNLGFSEADRVENIRRIAEVSKLMNDAGLIVLTSFISPFR
;
A
#
# COMPACT_ATOMS: atom_id res chain seq x y z
N MET A 1 -17.81 14.31 15.64
CA MET A 1 -17.01 14.45 14.41
C MET A 1 -15.81 13.53 14.56
N GLU A 2 -15.87 12.39 13.89
CA GLU A 2 -14.74 11.44 13.91
C GLU A 2 -13.71 11.90 12.88
N PHE A 3 -12.51 12.15 13.34
CA PHE A 3 -11.42 12.56 12.46
C PHE A 3 -10.91 11.37 11.67
N VAL A 4 -10.95 11.45 10.34
CA VAL A 4 -10.21 10.55 9.47
C VAL A 4 -8.75 10.97 9.53
N LEU A 5 -7.92 10.16 10.19
CA LEU A 5 -6.49 10.40 10.21
C LEU A 5 -5.90 9.96 8.86
N CYS A 6 -5.57 10.93 8.03
CA CYS A 6 -4.83 10.66 6.79
C CYS A 6 -3.34 10.70 7.11
N ARG A 7 -2.68 9.54 7.10
CA ARG A 7 -1.22 9.47 7.14
C ARG A 7 -0.70 9.33 5.72
N ILE A 8 0.01 10.34 5.26
CA ILE A 8 0.77 10.28 4.02
C ILE A 8 2.10 9.63 4.36
N PHE A 9 2.29 8.39 3.96
CA PHE A 9 3.60 7.76 4.02
C PHE A 9 4.42 8.25 2.82
N TRP A 10 5.36 9.13 3.09
CA TRP A 10 6.16 9.82 2.08
C TRP A 10 7.18 8.93 1.39
N ASP A 11 7.49 7.75 1.97
CA ASP A 11 8.54 6.93 1.38
C ASP A 11 8.46 5.48 1.83
N THR A 12 8.28 4.57 0.88
CA THR A 12 8.50 3.15 1.12
C THR A 12 9.99 2.84 1.39
N GLU A 13 10.90 3.75 1.06
CA GLU A 13 12.33 3.63 1.40
C GLU A 13 12.61 3.70 2.90
N ALA A 14 11.74 4.34 3.68
CA ALA A 14 11.90 4.38 5.14
C ALA A 14 11.73 2.99 5.79
N PHE A 15 10.96 2.10 5.16
CA PHE A 15 10.85 0.70 5.58
C PHE A 15 12.06 -0.14 5.16
N ASP A 16 12.74 0.23 4.08
CA ASP A 16 13.90 -0.50 3.55
C ASP A 16 15.20 -0.20 4.31
N LYS A 17 15.32 0.93 4.98
CA LYS A 17 16.59 1.33 5.64
C LYS A 17 17.04 0.42 6.78
N LYS A 18 16.17 -0.41 7.33
CA LYS A 18 16.54 -1.42 8.36
C LYS A 18 16.86 -2.81 7.82
N GLY A 19 16.60 -3.09 6.53
CA GLY A 19 16.67 -4.43 5.95
C GLY A 19 17.74 -4.67 4.89
N LEU A 20 18.41 -3.65 4.39
CA LEU A 20 19.23 -3.70 3.18
C LEU A 20 20.63 -4.30 3.34
N LYS A 21 20.91 -5.13 4.32
CA LYS A 21 22.24 -5.76 4.44
C LYS A 21 22.33 -7.20 3.97
N LYS A 22 21.27 -7.83 3.50
CA LYS A 22 21.37 -9.21 2.98
C LYS A 22 20.47 -9.40 1.76
N ASN A 23 21.07 -9.37 0.59
CA ASN A 23 20.45 -9.82 -0.67
C ASN A 23 20.17 -11.33 -0.71
N VAL A 24 20.39 -12.05 0.39
CA VAL A 24 20.25 -13.49 0.49
C VAL A 24 19.56 -13.85 1.79
N ASP A 25 18.45 -14.55 1.70
CA ASP A 25 17.81 -15.21 2.83
C ASP A 25 18.31 -16.66 2.87
N THR A 26 19.29 -16.92 3.73
CA THR A 26 19.93 -18.25 3.83
C THR A 26 19.05 -19.31 4.45
N GLU A 27 18.08 -18.93 5.30
CA GLU A 27 17.14 -19.87 5.93
C GLU A 27 16.15 -20.45 4.92
N ARG A 28 15.70 -19.61 3.97
CA ARG A 28 14.76 -20.01 2.94
C ARG A 28 15.41 -20.28 1.58
N ASN A 29 16.72 -20.20 1.49
CA ASN A 29 17.46 -20.40 0.24
C ASN A 29 17.07 -19.43 -0.88
N LEU A 30 16.78 -18.17 -0.52
CA LEU A 30 16.33 -17.13 -1.44
C LEU A 30 17.43 -16.11 -1.69
N THR A 31 17.56 -15.69 -2.93
CA THR A 31 18.48 -14.62 -3.34
C THR A 31 17.68 -13.53 -4.05
N TRP A 32 17.93 -12.28 -3.66
CA TRP A 32 17.34 -11.15 -4.38
C TRP A 32 18.02 -10.96 -5.73
N HIS A 33 17.21 -10.90 -6.78
CA HIS A 33 17.68 -10.58 -8.13
C HIS A 33 17.32 -9.13 -8.47
N SER A 34 18.32 -8.33 -8.81
CA SER A 34 18.10 -6.98 -9.32
C SER A 34 17.58 -7.04 -10.76
N MET A 35 16.62 -6.18 -11.07
CA MET A 35 16.06 -6.05 -12.41
C MET A 35 16.53 -4.73 -13.05
N ASP A 36 16.66 -4.72 -14.37
CA ASP A 36 17.14 -3.55 -15.12
C ASP A 36 16.09 -2.42 -15.12
N ILE A 37 14.82 -2.78 -15.19
CA ILE A 37 13.72 -1.82 -15.10
C ILE A 37 13.38 -1.57 -13.65
N THR A 38 13.79 -0.43 -13.14
CA THR A 38 13.63 -0.02 -11.74
C THR A 38 12.34 0.78 -11.52
N LYS A 39 12.00 0.98 -10.25
CA LYS A 39 10.91 1.89 -9.82
C LYS A 39 11.06 3.28 -10.44
N ASP A 40 12.26 3.85 -10.42
CA ASP A 40 12.52 5.20 -10.95
C ASP A 40 12.30 5.28 -12.45
N VAL A 41 12.71 4.26 -13.18
CA VAL A 41 12.47 4.16 -14.64
C VAL A 41 10.97 4.11 -14.92
N ARG A 42 10.22 3.31 -14.17
CA ARG A 42 8.76 3.23 -14.33
C ARG A 42 8.07 4.53 -13.95
N ALA A 43 8.47 5.14 -12.84
CA ALA A 43 7.95 6.43 -12.40
C ALA A 43 8.13 7.52 -13.46
N LYS A 44 9.32 7.57 -14.05
CA LYS A 44 9.64 8.52 -15.12
C LYS A 44 8.78 8.27 -16.36
N GLN A 45 8.62 7.01 -16.76
CA GLN A 45 7.78 6.63 -17.91
C GLN A 45 6.32 7.03 -17.69
N LEU A 46 5.79 6.87 -16.47
CA LEU A 46 4.41 7.24 -16.13
C LEU A 46 4.23 8.74 -15.82
N GLY A 47 5.32 9.49 -15.71
CA GLY A 47 5.26 10.92 -15.40
C GLY A 47 4.68 11.22 -14.02
N GLN A 48 4.97 10.40 -13.03
CA GLN A 48 4.47 10.56 -11.67
C GLN A 48 5.42 9.98 -10.65
N GLN A 49 5.29 10.43 -9.39
CA GLN A 49 5.99 9.85 -8.26
C GLN A 49 5.10 8.82 -7.56
N PRO A 50 5.49 7.54 -7.54
CA PRO A 50 4.74 6.51 -6.83
C PRO A 50 4.74 6.79 -5.33
N LYS A 51 3.56 6.77 -4.74
CA LYS A 51 3.35 6.97 -3.29
C LYS A 51 2.16 6.15 -2.82
N THR A 52 2.16 5.81 -1.56
CA THR A 52 0.99 5.24 -0.89
C THR A 52 0.37 6.27 0.05
N ILE A 53 -0.90 6.55 -0.16
CA ILE A 53 -1.71 7.36 0.73
C ILE A 53 -2.55 6.40 1.56
N TRP A 54 -2.29 6.38 2.86
CA TRP A 54 -2.94 5.45 3.78
C TRP A 54 -4.00 6.18 4.61
N LEU A 55 -5.28 5.85 4.37
CA LEU A 55 -6.39 6.34 5.17
C LEU A 55 -6.73 5.31 6.24
N THR A 56 -6.74 5.75 7.48
CA THR A 56 -7.11 4.95 8.63
C THR A 56 -8.25 5.60 9.38
N GLY A 57 -8.99 4.82 10.14
CA GLY A 57 -10.12 5.29 10.94
C GLY A 57 -11.10 4.17 11.20
N LEU A 58 -12.13 4.46 11.99
CA LEU A 58 -13.17 3.49 12.31
C LEU A 58 -14.02 3.14 11.09
N SER A 59 -14.69 1.99 11.16
CA SER A 59 -15.70 1.61 10.16
C SER A 59 -16.79 2.69 10.10
N GLY A 60 -17.24 3.03 8.88
CA GLY A 60 -18.26 4.05 8.68
C GLY A 60 -17.79 5.50 8.83
N SER A 61 -16.49 5.76 8.98
CA SER A 61 -15.94 7.12 9.09
C SER A 61 -15.78 7.88 7.76
N GLY A 62 -16.22 7.29 6.65
CA GLY A 62 -16.16 7.93 5.33
C GLY A 62 -14.85 7.72 4.54
N LYS A 63 -13.96 6.83 4.98
CA LYS A 63 -12.68 6.55 4.31
C LYS A 63 -12.85 6.17 2.84
N SER A 64 -13.72 5.20 2.56
CA SER A 64 -13.95 4.72 1.19
C SER A 64 -14.51 5.80 0.28
N THR A 65 -15.37 6.67 0.81
CA THR A 65 -15.91 7.83 0.08
C THR A 65 -14.81 8.82 -0.27
N ILE A 66 -13.93 9.14 0.69
CA ILE A 66 -12.80 10.05 0.47
C ILE A 66 -11.82 9.48 -0.55
N VAL A 67 -11.48 8.20 -0.42
CA VAL A 67 -10.57 7.50 -1.36
C VAL A 67 -11.14 7.53 -2.77
N ASN A 68 -12.43 7.22 -2.93
CA ASN A 68 -13.09 7.24 -4.23
C ASN A 68 -13.05 8.63 -4.89
N GLU A 69 -13.35 9.68 -4.13
CA GLU A 69 -13.29 11.06 -4.65
C GLU A 69 -11.86 11.50 -4.95
N LEU A 70 -10.90 11.12 -4.13
CA LEU A 70 -9.49 11.40 -4.38
C LEU A 70 -9.00 10.70 -5.66
N GLU A 71 -9.36 9.44 -5.86
CA GLU A 71 -9.00 8.71 -7.08
C GLU A 71 -9.58 9.36 -8.32
N LYS A 72 -10.86 9.75 -8.30
CA LYS A 72 -11.49 10.47 -9.42
C LYS A 72 -10.72 11.73 -9.80
N ARG A 73 -10.31 12.52 -8.80
CA ARG A 73 -9.53 13.74 -9.05
C ARG A 73 -8.16 13.44 -9.63
N LEU A 74 -7.44 12.46 -9.08
CA LEU A 74 -6.15 12.03 -9.61
C LEU A 74 -6.28 11.50 -11.03
N PHE A 75 -7.35 10.75 -11.32
CA PHE A 75 -7.65 10.25 -12.66
C PHE A 75 -7.85 11.37 -13.67
N ILE A 76 -8.59 12.44 -13.32
CA ILE A 76 -8.78 13.62 -14.17
C ILE A 76 -7.43 14.28 -14.48
N TYR A 77 -6.50 14.31 -13.53
CA TYR A 77 -5.13 14.81 -13.74
C TYR A 77 -4.22 13.82 -14.48
N GLY A 78 -4.75 12.73 -15.01
CA GLY A 78 -3.99 11.74 -15.76
C GLY A 78 -3.09 10.83 -14.90
N LYS A 79 -3.28 10.82 -13.60
CA LYS A 79 -2.49 9.96 -12.70
C LYS A 79 -2.95 8.51 -12.76
N LYS A 80 -2.00 7.61 -12.62
CA LYS A 80 -2.22 6.16 -12.60
C LYS A 80 -2.27 5.72 -11.15
N THR A 81 -3.43 5.22 -10.73
CA THR A 81 -3.74 4.91 -9.34
C THR A 81 -4.24 3.48 -9.16
N MET A 82 -4.16 2.98 -7.95
CA MET A 82 -4.85 1.78 -7.50
C MET A 82 -5.40 1.99 -6.11
N VAL A 83 -6.65 1.63 -5.90
CA VAL A 83 -7.30 1.64 -4.59
C VAL A 83 -7.27 0.25 -3.99
N LEU A 84 -6.85 0.17 -2.74
CA LEU A 84 -6.93 -1.02 -1.90
C LEU A 84 -7.92 -0.75 -0.77
N ASP A 85 -9.16 -1.19 -0.96
CA ASP A 85 -10.21 -1.08 0.05
C ASP A 85 -10.23 -2.30 0.95
N GLY A 86 -10.44 -2.09 2.26
CA GLY A 86 -10.36 -3.15 3.26
C GLY A 86 -11.31 -4.31 3.01
N ASP A 87 -12.55 -4.02 2.69
CA ASP A 87 -13.55 -5.06 2.43
C ASP A 87 -13.27 -5.81 1.11
N ASN A 88 -12.93 -5.08 0.05
CA ASN A 88 -12.63 -5.65 -1.24
C ASN A 88 -11.42 -6.60 -1.19
N VAL A 89 -10.38 -6.22 -0.47
CA VAL A 89 -9.18 -7.05 -0.29
C VAL A 89 -9.49 -8.34 0.48
N ARG A 90 -10.40 -8.28 1.45
CA ARG A 90 -10.87 -9.46 2.19
C ARG A 90 -11.72 -10.42 1.36
N MET A 91 -12.33 -9.95 0.28
CA MET A 91 -13.05 -10.80 -0.66
C MET A 91 -12.12 -11.57 -1.62
N GLY A 92 -10.88 -11.16 -1.75
CA GLY A 92 -9.89 -11.74 -2.66
C GLY A 92 -8.59 -12.12 -1.97
N LEU A 93 -7.62 -11.22 -1.99
CA LEU A 93 -6.25 -11.44 -1.49
C LEU A 93 -6.23 -12.01 -0.06
N ASN A 94 -7.05 -11.48 0.82
CA ASN A 94 -7.08 -11.81 2.24
C ASN A 94 -8.34 -12.61 2.65
N LYS A 95 -8.97 -13.32 1.72
CA LYS A 95 -10.17 -14.11 2.00
C LYS A 95 -10.00 -15.19 3.06
N ASN A 96 -8.77 -15.65 3.28
CA ASN A 96 -8.43 -16.66 4.28
C ASN A 96 -8.18 -16.09 5.67
N LEU A 97 -8.23 -14.76 5.84
CA LEU A 97 -8.00 -14.10 7.12
C LEU A 97 -9.32 -13.75 7.81
N GLY A 98 -9.37 -14.00 9.11
CA GLY A 98 -10.47 -13.60 9.99
C GLY A 98 -10.21 -12.25 10.68
N PHE A 99 -10.71 -12.12 11.90
CA PHE A 99 -10.64 -10.87 12.68
C PHE A 99 -9.88 -11.03 14.01
N SER A 100 -9.17 -12.15 14.19
CA SER A 100 -8.25 -12.29 15.32
C SER A 100 -7.16 -11.23 15.25
N GLU A 101 -6.49 -10.97 16.35
CA GLU A 101 -5.37 -10.01 16.39
C GLU A 101 -4.28 -10.39 15.38
N ALA A 102 -3.91 -11.67 15.35
CA ALA A 102 -2.91 -12.19 14.41
C ALA A 102 -3.34 -11.99 12.94
N ASP A 103 -4.61 -12.27 12.62
CA ASP A 103 -5.13 -12.09 11.27
C ASP A 103 -5.18 -10.62 10.86
N ARG A 104 -5.50 -9.73 11.80
CA ARG A 104 -5.49 -8.28 11.53
C ARG A 104 -4.09 -7.77 11.25
N VAL A 105 -3.09 -8.20 11.99
CA VAL A 105 -1.68 -7.88 11.75
C VAL A 105 -1.25 -8.39 10.37
N GLU A 106 -1.55 -9.65 10.05
CA GLU A 106 -1.22 -10.25 8.76
C GLU A 106 -1.93 -9.54 7.60
N ASN A 107 -3.18 -9.13 7.78
CA ASN A 107 -3.92 -8.34 6.80
C ASN A 107 -3.16 -7.05 6.45
N ILE A 108 -2.76 -6.29 7.45
CA ILE A 108 -2.00 -5.04 7.26
C ILE A 108 -0.64 -5.31 6.61
N ARG A 109 0.06 -6.36 7.04
CA ARG A 109 1.34 -6.75 6.44
C ARG A 109 1.20 -7.03 4.94
N ARG A 110 0.21 -7.82 4.54
CA ARG A 110 -0.03 -8.13 3.12
C ARG A 110 -0.34 -6.89 2.31
N ILE A 111 -1.17 -5.99 2.85
CA ILE A 111 -1.51 -4.73 2.16
C ILE A 111 -0.28 -3.83 1.99
N ALA A 112 0.58 -3.74 3.00
CA ALA A 112 1.82 -2.98 2.90
C ALA A 112 2.74 -3.55 1.81
N GLU A 113 2.91 -4.87 1.73
CA GLU A 113 3.71 -5.52 0.70
C GLU A 113 3.14 -5.32 -0.71
N VAL A 114 1.82 -5.46 -0.88
CA VAL A 114 1.15 -5.22 -2.17
C VAL A 114 1.28 -3.75 -2.58
N SER A 115 1.10 -2.82 -1.65
CA SER A 115 1.28 -1.39 -1.91
C SER A 115 2.71 -1.08 -2.37
N LYS A 116 3.71 -1.72 -1.75
CA LYS A 116 5.11 -1.59 -2.16
C LYS A 116 5.32 -2.08 -3.58
N LEU A 117 4.82 -3.25 -3.94
CA LEU A 117 4.92 -3.79 -5.30
C LEU A 117 4.25 -2.88 -6.33
N MET A 118 3.09 -2.32 -6.01
CA MET A 118 2.39 -1.38 -6.88
C MET A 118 3.14 -0.05 -7.03
N ASN A 119 3.76 0.46 -5.96
CA ASN A 119 4.65 1.61 -6.03
C ASN A 119 5.88 1.34 -6.90
N ASP A 120 6.44 0.14 -6.81
CA ASP A 120 7.56 -0.27 -7.66
C ASP A 120 7.15 -0.33 -9.14
N ALA A 121 5.89 -0.60 -9.42
CA ALA A 121 5.31 -0.50 -10.76
C ALA A 121 5.06 0.94 -11.23
N GLY A 122 5.24 1.93 -10.36
CA GLY A 122 5.04 3.34 -10.67
C GLY A 122 3.67 3.89 -10.30
N LEU A 123 2.82 3.12 -9.66
CA LEU A 123 1.45 3.52 -9.32
C LEU A 123 1.39 4.34 -8.02
N ILE A 124 0.39 5.23 -7.97
CA ILE A 124 -0.05 5.87 -6.73
C ILE A 124 -1.10 4.97 -6.09
N VAL A 125 -0.84 4.52 -4.86
CA VAL A 125 -1.72 3.60 -4.13
C VAL A 125 -2.53 4.36 -3.08
N LEU A 126 -3.83 4.14 -3.07
CA LEU A 126 -4.75 4.69 -2.08
C LEU A 126 -5.29 3.53 -1.25
N THR A 127 -5.07 3.56 0.05
CA THR A 127 -5.54 2.50 0.94
C THR A 127 -6.62 3.00 1.89
N SER A 128 -7.60 2.17 2.15
CA SER A 128 -8.71 2.45 3.07
C SER A 128 -8.91 1.27 4.01
N PHE A 129 -8.27 1.33 5.18
CA PHE A 129 -8.31 0.24 6.16
C PHE A 129 -8.66 0.73 7.56
N ILE A 130 -9.26 -0.15 8.35
CA ILE A 130 -9.38 0.04 9.79
C ILE A 130 -8.01 -0.24 10.39
N SER A 131 -7.44 0.75 11.08
CA SER A 131 -6.22 0.55 11.84
C SER A 131 -6.58 0.03 13.23
N PRO A 132 -6.30 -1.24 13.54
CA PRO A 132 -6.65 -1.82 14.84
C PRO A 132 -5.75 -1.34 15.98
N PHE A 133 -4.61 -0.74 15.64
CA PHE A 133 -3.60 -0.27 16.62
C PHE A 133 -3.31 1.21 16.39
N ARG A 134 -3.18 1.91 17.48
CA ARG A 134 -2.77 3.32 17.50
C ARG A 134 -1.25 3.46 17.43
#